data_9ca0f09bdfa1ed1c547a80bf17486325
#
_entry.id   9ca0f09bdfa1ed1c547a80bf17486325
#
_cell.length_a   1.000
_cell.length_b   1.000
_cell.length_c   1.000
_cell.angle_alpha   90.00
_cell.angle_beta   90.00
_cell.angle_gamma   90.00
#
_symmetry.space_group_name_H-M   'P 1'
#
loop_
_entity.id
_entity.type
_entity.pdbx_description
1 polymer ?
#
loop_
_entity_poly.entity_id
_entity_poly.type
_entity_poly.pdbx_seq_one_letter_code
_entity_poly.pdbx_strand_id
1 'polypeptide(L)'
;TGMKQHAKRVIAFYLPQYHPFPENDRWWGAGFTEWRNVVKARPLFRGHYQPHLPADLGFYDLRVPEVRQQQAALAERYGLSGFCYYHYWFNGHRLMQRPVEEMLASGKPDFPFMLCWANENWTRAWDGGEQEVLIRQEYSEEDDRAHIRYLLDEVFRDPRYIRVDGKPVFAVYRSALVSYTHLT
;
A
#
# COMPACT_ATOMS: atom_id res chain seq x y z
N THR A 1 25.50 -23.20 24.26
CA THR A 1 24.18 -23.01 23.63
C THR A 1 24.04 -21.56 23.22
N GLY A 2 24.57 -21.25 22.00
CA GLY A 2 24.49 -19.92 21.42
C GLY A 2 23.04 -19.64 21.02
N MET A 3 22.40 -18.65 21.66
CA MET A 3 21.15 -18.09 21.15
C MET A 3 21.43 -17.53 19.76
N LYS A 4 20.81 -18.09 18.73
CA LYS A 4 20.78 -17.48 17.41
C LYS A 4 20.10 -16.11 17.57
N GLN A 5 20.88 -15.05 17.52
CA GLN A 5 20.37 -13.69 17.45
C GLN A 5 19.62 -13.58 16.11
N HIS A 6 18.31 -13.71 16.13
CA HIS A 6 17.51 -13.46 14.94
C HIS A 6 17.69 -11.98 14.58
N ALA A 7 18.28 -11.73 13.42
CA ALA A 7 18.41 -10.38 12.91
C ALA A 7 17.02 -9.73 12.82
N LYS A 8 16.85 -8.59 13.46
CA LYS A 8 15.59 -7.84 13.41
C LYS A 8 15.36 -7.38 11.98
N ARG A 9 14.14 -7.63 11.46
CA ARG A 9 13.70 -7.10 10.17
C ARG A 9 12.91 -5.83 10.40
N VAL A 10 13.22 -4.79 9.63
CA VAL A 10 12.51 -3.52 9.64
C VAL A 10 11.74 -3.41 8.34
N ILE A 11 10.41 -3.39 8.43
CA ILE A 11 9.50 -3.34 7.27
C ILE A 11 8.77 -2.02 7.31
N ALA A 12 8.83 -1.26 6.21
CA ALA A 12 8.17 0.02 6.10
C ALA A 12 6.81 -0.11 5.39
N PHE A 13 5.78 0.55 5.94
CA PHE A 13 4.51 0.70 5.22
C PHE A 13 4.71 1.52 3.96
N TYR A 14 4.02 1.09 2.89
CA TYR A 14 4.09 1.71 1.58
C TYR A 14 2.70 1.90 1.02
N LEU A 15 2.30 3.16 0.83
CA LEU A 15 1.04 3.52 0.21
C LEU A 15 1.27 3.80 -1.29
N PRO A 16 0.77 2.94 -2.20
CA PRO A 16 1.05 3.05 -3.63
C PRO A 16 0.16 4.08 -4.35
N GLN A 17 0.07 5.32 -3.82
CA GLN A 17 -0.91 6.31 -4.26
C GLN A 17 -0.39 7.31 -5.32
N TYR A 18 0.93 7.48 -5.45
CA TYR A 18 1.50 8.53 -6.32
C TYR A 18 1.55 8.10 -7.79
N HIS A 19 0.38 7.85 -8.34
CA HIS A 19 0.13 7.63 -9.77
C HIS A 19 -1.35 7.89 -10.07
N PRO A 20 -1.71 8.29 -11.30
CA PRO A 20 -3.10 8.38 -11.73
C PRO A 20 -3.75 7.00 -11.80
N PHE A 21 -5.01 6.92 -11.41
CA PHE A 21 -5.84 5.73 -11.60
C PHE A 21 -7.30 6.13 -11.82
N PRO A 22 -8.12 5.28 -12.47
CA PRO A 22 -9.44 5.67 -12.99
C PRO A 22 -10.39 6.25 -11.94
N GLU A 23 -10.37 5.72 -10.71
CA GLU A 23 -11.23 6.18 -9.63
C GLU A 23 -10.86 7.61 -9.21
N ASN A 24 -9.57 7.89 -9.03
CA ASN A 24 -9.11 9.24 -8.71
C ASN A 24 -9.39 10.23 -9.85
N ASP A 25 -9.23 9.81 -11.10
CA ASP A 25 -9.54 10.64 -12.25
C ASP A 25 -11.02 11.04 -12.27
N ARG A 26 -11.90 10.12 -11.89
CA ARG A 26 -13.34 10.34 -11.81
C ARG A 26 -13.74 11.27 -10.68
N TRP A 27 -13.08 11.14 -9.51
CA TRP A 27 -13.41 11.92 -8.31
C TRP A 27 -12.74 13.29 -8.24
N TRP A 28 -11.54 13.43 -8.82
CA TRP A 28 -10.68 14.59 -8.65
C TRP A 28 -10.26 15.25 -9.97
N GLY A 29 -10.62 14.65 -11.10
CA GLY A 29 -10.23 15.09 -12.44
C GLY A 29 -9.05 14.33 -13.01
N ALA A 30 -9.00 14.24 -14.33
CA ALA A 30 -8.01 13.46 -15.08
C ALA A 30 -6.56 13.81 -14.70
N GLY A 31 -5.74 12.79 -14.52
CA GLY A 31 -4.33 12.93 -14.16
C GLY A 31 -4.06 13.31 -12.70
N PHE A 32 -5.08 13.21 -11.84
CA PHE A 32 -4.90 13.51 -10.42
C PHE A 32 -3.91 12.55 -9.75
N THR A 33 -3.00 13.13 -8.96
CA THR A 33 -2.16 12.43 -7.98
C THR A 33 -2.12 13.23 -6.69
N GLU A 34 -1.72 12.58 -5.60
CA GLU A 34 -1.57 13.25 -4.30
C GLU A 34 -0.54 14.39 -4.29
N TRP A 35 0.34 14.46 -5.29
CA TRP A 35 1.24 15.60 -5.45
C TRP A 35 0.50 16.92 -5.55
N ARG A 36 -0.72 16.93 -6.12
CA ARG A 36 -1.54 18.14 -6.16
C ARG A 36 -1.91 18.66 -4.77
N ASN A 37 -2.13 17.76 -3.82
CA ASN A 37 -2.42 18.13 -2.43
C ASN A 37 -1.15 18.58 -1.72
N VAL A 38 -0.02 17.90 -1.93
CA VAL A 38 1.27 18.29 -1.36
C VAL A 38 1.64 19.72 -1.72
N VAL A 39 1.58 20.08 -3.01
CA VAL A 39 2.00 21.41 -3.49
C VAL A 39 1.02 22.53 -3.13
N LYS A 40 -0.22 22.21 -2.77
CA LYS A 40 -1.20 23.20 -2.33
C LYS A 40 -1.02 23.62 -0.87
N ALA A 41 -0.26 22.87 -0.08
CA ALA A 41 -0.04 23.18 1.33
C ALA A 41 0.58 24.58 1.48
N ARG A 42 0.14 25.32 2.50
CA ARG A 42 0.58 26.67 2.79
C ARG A 42 1.02 26.80 4.23
N PRO A 43 2.02 27.65 4.54
CA PRO A 43 2.32 27.98 5.90
C PRO A 43 1.11 28.60 6.61
N LEU A 44 0.75 28.08 7.78
CA LEU A 44 -0.37 28.58 8.60
C LEU A 44 0.08 29.59 9.66
N PHE A 45 1.38 29.62 9.96
CA PHE A 45 1.99 30.56 10.91
C PHE A 45 3.45 30.82 10.54
N ARG A 46 4.04 31.85 11.14
CA ARG A 46 5.45 32.19 10.89
C ARG A 46 6.39 31.04 11.30
N GLY A 47 7.24 30.59 10.37
CA GLY A 47 8.14 29.47 10.58
C GLY A 47 7.55 28.09 10.29
N HIS A 48 6.27 28.00 9.94
CA HIS A 48 5.68 26.74 9.45
C HIS A 48 6.23 26.42 8.07
N TYR A 49 7.02 25.36 7.98
CA TYR A 49 7.58 24.90 6.71
C TYR A 49 6.54 24.13 5.88
N GLN A 50 6.03 24.77 4.84
CA GLN A 50 5.12 24.19 3.86
C GLN A 50 5.28 24.90 2.51
N PRO A 51 5.08 24.19 1.37
CA PRO A 51 4.88 22.75 1.25
C PRO A 51 6.17 21.95 1.47
N HIS A 52 6.04 20.70 1.91
CA HIS A 52 7.15 19.74 1.91
C HIS A 52 7.34 19.17 0.50
N LEU A 53 8.34 19.63 -0.21
CA LEU A 53 8.65 19.15 -1.55
C LEU A 53 9.58 17.93 -1.49
N PRO A 54 9.43 16.97 -2.42
CA PRO A 54 10.32 15.81 -2.46
C PRO A 54 11.76 16.22 -2.78
N ALA A 55 12.73 15.59 -2.11
CA ALA A 55 14.16 15.85 -2.30
C ALA A 55 14.79 14.84 -3.28
N ASP A 56 14.96 13.58 -2.84
CA ASP A 56 15.81 12.62 -3.55
C ASP A 56 15.14 11.99 -4.79
N LEU A 57 13.83 11.74 -4.74
CA LEU A 57 13.09 11.03 -5.79
C LEU A 57 12.24 11.96 -6.68
N GLY A 58 12.20 13.26 -6.37
CA GLY A 58 11.37 14.22 -7.10
C GLY A 58 9.87 13.91 -7.05
N PHE A 59 9.11 14.54 -7.93
CA PHE A 59 7.67 14.28 -8.11
C PHE A 59 7.48 13.01 -8.95
N TYR A 60 7.73 11.88 -8.36
CA TYR A 60 7.73 10.59 -9.04
C TYR A 60 6.32 10.08 -9.38
N ASP A 61 6.26 9.20 -10.36
CA ASP A 61 5.07 8.44 -10.75
C ASP A 61 5.36 6.95 -10.59
N LEU A 62 4.53 6.27 -9.81
CA LEU A 62 4.73 4.84 -9.50
C LEU A 62 4.45 3.90 -10.68
N ARG A 63 3.96 4.41 -11.81
CA ARG A 63 3.87 3.66 -13.07
C ARG A 63 5.24 3.45 -13.71
N VAL A 64 6.22 4.27 -13.35
CA VAL A 64 7.59 4.20 -13.88
C VAL A 64 8.37 3.11 -13.13
N PRO A 65 8.79 2.00 -13.78
CA PRO A 65 9.47 0.90 -13.12
C PRO A 65 10.77 1.30 -12.42
N GLU A 66 11.52 2.23 -13.00
CA GLU A 66 12.79 2.74 -12.47
C GLU A 66 12.59 3.43 -11.12
N VAL A 67 11.47 4.11 -10.93
CA VAL A 67 11.12 4.76 -9.65
C VAL A 67 10.96 3.71 -8.56
N ARG A 68 10.25 2.64 -8.83
CA ARG A 68 10.05 1.55 -7.85
C ARG A 68 11.38 0.87 -7.48
N GLN A 69 12.28 0.71 -8.46
CA GLN A 69 13.61 0.17 -8.22
C GLN A 69 14.48 1.14 -7.39
N GLN A 70 14.44 2.43 -7.69
CA GLN A 70 15.15 3.46 -6.92
C GLN A 70 14.66 3.52 -5.47
N GLN A 71 13.36 3.42 -5.25
CA GLN A 71 12.78 3.39 -3.90
C GLN A 71 13.24 2.16 -3.12
N ALA A 72 13.25 0.98 -3.74
CA ALA A 72 13.73 -0.25 -3.11
C ALA A 72 15.23 -0.16 -2.78
N ALA A 73 16.06 0.32 -3.70
CA ALA A 73 17.49 0.51 -3.49
C ALA A 73 17.78 1.51 -2.37
N LEU A 74 17.00 2.59 -2.29
CA LEU A 74 17.10 3.57 -1.21
C LEU A 74 16.73 2.95 0.14
N ALA A 75 15.63 2.19 0.19
CA ALA A 75 15.18 1.48 1.38
C ALA A 75 16.24 0.49 1.89
N GLU A 76 16.79 -0.33 1.01
CA GLU A 76 17.85 -1.29 1.33
C GLU A 76 19.10 -0.58 1.87
N ARG A 77 19.54 0.50 1.22
CA ARG A 77 20.68 1.32 1.65
C ARG A 77 20.53 1.84 3.08
N TYR A 78 19.30 2.17 3.49
CA TYR A 78 19.01 2.65 4.84
C TYR A 78 18.56 1.54 5.80
N GLY A 79 18.77 0.28 5.46
CA GLY A 79 18.59 -0.86 6.35
C GLY A 79 17.17 -1.37 6.50
N LEU A 80 16.25 -0.98 5.59
CA LEU A 80 14.94 -1.60 5.53
C LEU A 80 15.04 -3.00 4.93
N SER A 81 14.26 -3.92 5.47
CA SER A 81 14.25 -5.33 5.08
C SER A 81 13.12 -5.67 4.12
N GLY A 82 12.22 -4.75 3.86
CA GLY A 82 11.08 -4.94 2.97
C GLY A 82 10.03 -3.86 3.07
N PHE A 83 9.05 -3.91 2.17
CA PHE A 83 7.89 -3.05 2.18
C PHE A 83 6.62 -3.80 2.59
N CYS A 84 5.74 -3.13 3.31
CA CYS A 84 4.38 -3.54 3.56
C CYS A 84 3.45 -2.67 2.73
N TYR A 85 3.03 -3.16 1.56
CA TYR A 85 2.14 -2.42 0.68
C TYR A 85 0.73 -2.41 1.23
N TYR A 86 0.08 -1.25 1.27
CA TYR A 86 -1.35 -1.20 1.45
C TYR A 86 -2.04 -1.84 0.25
N HIS A 87 -2.94 -2.76 0.56
CA HIS A 87 -3.72 -3.53 -0.40
C HIS A 87 -5.20 -3.21 -0.20
N TYR A 88 -5.86 -2.83 -1.29
CA TYR A 88 -7.28 -2.46 -1.28
C TYR A 88 -8.08 -3.52 -2.01
N TRP A 89 -9.05 -4.07 -1.32
CA TRP A 89 -9.97 -5.08 -1.83
C TRP A 89 -11.38 -4.76 -1.33
N PHE A 90 -12.27 -4.42 -2.24
CA PHE A 90 -13.67 -4.08 -1.98
C PHE A 90 -14.55 -5.04 -2.76
N ASN A 91 -14.87 -6.19 -2.18
CA ASN A 91 -15.70 -7.21 -2.82
C ASN A 91 -15.22 -7.54 -4.27
N GLY A 92 -13.93 -7.81 -4.42
CA GLY A 92 -13.26 -8.08 -5.69
C GLY A 92 -12.76 -6.85 -6.45
N HIS A 93 -13.23 -5.65 -6.13
CA HIS A 93 -12.72 -4.41 -6.70
C HIS A 93 -11.44 -3.96 -6.01
N ARG A 94 -10.39 -3.68 -6.77
CA ARG A 94 -9.08 -3.27 -6.27
C ARG A 94 -8.78 -1.83 -6.64
N LEU A 95 -8.10 -1.11 -5.74
CA LEU A 95 -7.59 0.23 -5.97
C LEU A 95 -6.07 0.25 -5.88
N MET A 96 -5.44 1.14 -6.64
CA MET A 96 -3.99 1.39 -6.62
C MET A 96 -3.15 0.11 -6.78
N GLN A 97 -3.71 -0.91 -7.42
CA GLN A 97 -3.08 -2.24 -7.56
C GLN A 97 -1.92 -2.25 -8.56
N ARG A 98 -1.90 -1.33 -9.52
CA ARG A 98 -0.97 -1.35 -10.65
C ARG A 98 0.50 -1.45 -10.25
N PRO A 99 1.04 -0.66 -9.30
CA PRO A 99 2.45 -0.78 -8.92
C PRO A 99 2.82 -2.16 -8.39
N VAL A 100 1.94 -2.79 -7.60
CA VAL A 100 2.17 -4.13 -7.05
C VAL A 100 2.01 -5.19 -8.14
N GLU A 101 1.00 -5.11 -8.99
CA GLU A 101 0.80 -6.04 -10.11
C GLU A 101 1.98 -6.04 -11.09
N GLU A 102 2.47 -4.86 -11.45
CA GLU A 102 3.65 -4.74 -12.32
C GLU A 102 4.92 -5.25 -11.65
N MET A 103 5.06 -5.06 -10.35
CA MET A 103 6.15 -5.61 -9.55
C MET A 103 6.10 -7.14 -9.51
N LEU A 104 4.92 -7.72 -9.34
CA LEU A 104 4.72 -9.18 -9.38
C LEU A 104 5.05 -9.74 -10.77
N ALA A 105 4.52 -9.12 -11.82
CA ALA A 105 4.70 -9.58 -13.20
C ALA A 105 6.15 -9.48 -13.69
N SER A 106 6.86 -8.40 -13.33
CA SER A 106 8.23 -8.15 -13.78
C SER A 106 9.30 -8.83 -12.93
N GLY A 107 9.00 -9.24 -11.70
CA GLY A 107 10.00 -9.68 -10.74
C GLY A 107 10.88 -8.53 -10.19
N LYS A 108 10.54 -7.27 -10.48
CA LYS A 108 11.34 -6.08 -10.09
C LYS A 108 10.48 -5.03 -9.38
N PRO A 109 11.02 -4.37 -8.33
CA PRO A 109 12.35 -4.59 -7.72
C PRO A 109 12.45 -5.95 -7.01
N ASP A 110 13.66 -6.50 -6.96
CA ASP A 110 13.96 -7.70 -6.17
C ASP A 110 14.15 -7.29 -4.70
N PHE A 111 13.05 -6.99 -4.04
CA PHE A 111 13.03 -6.52 -2.66
C PHE A 111 11.87 -7.18 -1.91
N PRO A 112 12.07 -7.67 -0.68
CA PRO A 112 11.03 -8.36 0.07
C PRO A 112 9.81 -7.50 0.32
N PHE A 113 8.64 -8.10 0.29
CA PHE A 113 7.39 -7.38 0.54
C PHE A 113 6.33 -8.26 1.22
N MET A 114 5.37 -7.59 1.81
CA MET A 114 4.12 -8.16 2.30
C MET A 114 2.97 -7.20 2.01
N LEU A 115 1.76 -7.63 2.22
CA LEU A 115 0.56 -6.81 2.06
C LEU A 115 -0.11 -6.55 3.41
N CYS A 116 -0.73 -5.37 3.50
CA CYS A 116 -1.66 -5.00 4.55
C CYS A 116 -3.00 -4.64 3.93
N TRP A 117 -4.05 -5.43 4.19
CA TRP A 117 -5.39 -5.11 3.73
C TRP A 117 -5.93 -3.89 4.47
N ALA A 118 -6.08 -2.78 3.75
CA ALA A 118 -6.71 -1.56 4.25
C ALA A 118 -8.23 -1.72 4.15
N ASN A 119 -8.79 -2.48 5.07
CA ASN A 119 -10.17 -2.93 5.07
C ASN A 119 -11.16 -1.90 5.69
N GLU A 120 -11.06 -0.66 5.24
CA GLU A 120 -12.00 0.40 5.59
C GLU A 120 -12.73 0.90 4.34
N ASN A 121 -13.82 1.64 4.52
CA ASN A 121 -14.45 2.35 3.42
C ASN A 121 -13.46 3.32 2.79
N TRP A 122 -13.48 3.44 1.47
CA TRP A 122 -12.78 4.51 0.79
C TRP A 122 -13.61 5.78 0.88
N THR A 123 -13.09 6.78 1.54
CA THR A 123 -13.83 8.01 1.84
C THR A 123 -13.14 9.23 1.26
N ARG A 124 -13.95 10.24 0.96
CA ARG A 124 -13.53 11.58 0.63
C ARG A 124 -13.73 12.46 1.85
N ALA A 125 -12.65 12.99 2.42
CA ALA A 125 -12.73 13.99 3.47
C ALA A 125 -12.79 15.38 2.84
N TRP A 126 -13.80 16.19 3.22
CA TRP A 126 -13.87 17.60 2.92
C TRP A 126 -13.42 18.39 4.16
N ASP A 127 -12.92 19.58 3.95
CA ASP A 127 -12.65 20.53 5.05
C ASP A 127 -13.98 20.84 5.77
N GLY A 128 -14.24 20.17 6.89
CA GLY A 128 -15.45 20.39 7.68
C GLY A 128 -16.10 19.16 8.29
N GLY A 129 -15.56 17.96 8.09
CA GLY A 129 -15.91 16.79 8.90
C GLY A 129 -16.96 15.83 8.33
N GLU A 130 -17.59 16.09 7.20
CA GLU A 130 -18.40 15.08 6.53
C GLU A 130 -17.52 14.21 5.63
N GLN A 131 -17.52 12.90 5.91
CA GLN A 131 -16.83 11.90 5.08
C GLN A 131 -17.83 11.32 4.08
N GLU A 132 -17.69 11.68 2.81
CA GLU A 132 -18.40 11.00 1.74
C GLU A 132 -17.79 9.62 1.49
N VAL A 133 -18.60 8.57 1.59
CA VAL A 133 -18.16 7.20 1.26
C VAL A 133 -18.19 7.03 -0.25
N LEU A 134 -17.03 6.89 -0.86
CA LEU A 134 -16.86 6.69 -2.31
C LEU A 134 -16.96 5.22 -2.70
N ILE A 135 -16.36 4.32 -1.90
CA ILE A 135 -16.50 2.88 -2.03
C ILE A 135 -16.72 2.30 -0.64
N ARG A 136 -17.81 1.56 -0.50
CA ARG A 136 -18.15 0.87 0.73
C ARG A 136 -17.41 -0.44 0.84
N GLN A 137 -16.87 -0.72 2.03
CA GLN A 137 -16.34 -2.03 2.37
C GLN A 137 -17.49 -2.94 2.81
N GLU A 138 -17.64 -4.06 2.14
CA GLU A 138 -18.60 -5.11 2.48
C GLU A 138 -17.86 -6.41 2.75
N TYR A 139 -18.33 -7.15 3.76
CA TYR A 139 -17.70 -8.40 4.18
C TYR A 139 -18.67 -9.55 3.98
N SER A 140 -18.21 -10.62 3.34
CA SER A 140 -18.96 -11.86 3.20
C SER A 140 -18.00 -13.05 3.15
N GLU A 141 -18.47 -14.21 3.55
CA GLU A 141 -17.67 -15.44 3.47
C GLU A 141 -17.26 -15.76 2.02
N GLU A 142 -18.14 -15.49 1.07
CA GLU A 142 -17.87 -15.71 -0.36
C GLU A 142 -16.72 -14.80 -0.83
N ASP A 143 -16.76 -13.51 -0.48
CA ASP A 143 -15.70 -12.56 -0.83
C ASP A 143 -14.40 -12.87 -0.11
N ASP A 144 -14.45 -13.25 1.17
CA ASP A 144 -13.26 -13.67 1.92
C ASP A 144 -12.57 -14.86 1.24
N ARG A 145 -13.34 -15.84 0.75
CA ARG A 145 -12.81 -16.98 -0.03
C ARG A 145 -12.21 -16.56 -1.37
N ALA A 146 -12.85 -15.62 -2.06
CA ALA A 146 -12.32 -15.07 -3.32
C ALA A 146 -11.02 -14.30 -3.07
N HIS A 147 -10.97 -13.48 -2.02
CA HIS A 147 -9.82 -12.71 -1.64
C HIS A 147 -8.62 -13.59 -1.28
N ILE A 148 -8.81 -14.57 -0.40
CA ILE A 148 -7.71 -15.47 -0.03
C ILE A 148 -7.22 -16.30 -1.21
N ARG A 149 -8.11 -16.71 -2.12
CA ARG A 149 -7.73 -17.43 -3.34
C ARG A 149 -6.84 -16.55 -4.23
N TYR A 150 -7.23 -15.30 -4.44
CA TYR A 150 -6.41 -14.33 -5.16
C TYR A 150 -5.02 -14.18 -4.53
N LEU A 151 -4.96 -14.03 -3.19
CA LEU A 151 -3.68 -13.90 -2.47
C LEU A 151 -2.81 -15.15 -2.63
N LEU A 152 -3.40 -16.34 -2.52
CA LEU A 152 -2.68 -17.60 -2.67
C LEU A 152 -2.18 -17.82 -4.09
N ASP A 153 -2.99 -17.49 -5.09
CA ASP A 153 -2.69 -17.79 -6.49
C ASP A 153 -1.77 -16.76 -7.13
N GLU A 154 -1.88 -15.48 -6.76
CA GLU A 154 -1.18 -14.40 -7.44
C GLU A 154 -0.04 -13.78 -6.61
N VAL A 155 -0.19 -13.73 -5.29
CA VAL A 155 0.70 -12.94 -4.44
C VAL A 155 1.62 -13.80 -3.57
N PHE A 156 1.06 -14.74 -2.82
CA PHE A 156 1.84 -15.53 -1.85
C PHE A 156 2.80 -16.54 -2.50
N ARG A 157 2.68 -16.80 -3.78
CA ARG A 157 3.65 -17.63 -4.54
C ARG A 157 4.96 -16.92 -4.81
N ASP A 158 4.98 -15.60 -4.78
CA ASP A 158 6.17 -14.83 -5.08
C ASP A 158 7.29 -15.13 -4.06
N PRO A 159 8.50 -15.47 -4.52
CA PRO A 159 9.61 -15.82 -3.61
C PRO A 159 10.06 -14.67 -2.73
N ARG A 160 9.76 -13.42 -3.11
CA ARG A 160 10.07 -12.22 -2.33
C ARG A 160 9.06 -11.96 -1.21
N TYR A 161 7.91 -12.67 -1.23
CA TYR A 161 6.88 -12.46 -0.21
C TYR A 161 7.39 -12.84 1.18
N ILE A 162 7.25 -11.93 2.14
CA ILE A 162 7.75 -12.10 3.50
C ILE A 162 7.01 -13.24 4.21
N ARG A 163 7.81 -14.15 4.80
CA ARG A 163 7.32 -15.33 5.52
C ARG A 163 7.93 -15.41 6.92
N VAL A 164 7.18 -16.01 7.81
CA VAL A 164 7.63 -16.46 9.14
C VAL A 164 7.33 -17.94 9.26
N ASP A 165 8.33 -18.74 9.57
CA ASP A 165 8.22 -20.20 9.65
C ASP A 165 7.57 -20.84 8.41
N GLY A 166 7.94 -20.35 7.22
CA GLY A 166 7.41 -20.81 5.95
C GLY A 166 6.01 -20.32 5.60
N LYS A 167 5.34 -19.59 6.49
CA LYS A 167 3.98 -19.05 6.28
C LYS A 167 4.01 -17.60 5.83
N PRO A 168 3.21 -17.20 4.82
CA PRO A 168 3.14 -15.81 4.39
C PRO A 168 2.57 -14.93 5.51
N VAL A 169 3.15 -13.74 5.68
CA VAL A 169 2.67 -12.74 6.63
C VAL A 169 1.67 -11.82 5.93
N PHE A 170 0.47 -11.75 6.44
CA PHE A 170 -0.58 -10.86 5.92
C PHE A 170 -1.15 -10.02 7.06
N ALA A 171 -1.17 -8.71 6.89
CA ALA A 171 -1.71 -7.81 7.89
C ALA A 171 -3.14 -7.37 7.51
N VAL A 172 -4.00 -7.23 8.52
CA VAL A 172 -5.34 -6.66 8.39
C VAL A 172 -5.40 -5.40 9.25
N TYR A 173 -5.73 -4.27 8.62
CA TYR A 173 -5.69 -2.96 9.28
C TYR A 173 -6.74 -2.83 10.39
N ARG A 174 -7.98 -3.27 10.11
CA ARG A 174 -9.11 -3.27 11.05
C ARG A 174 -9.56 -4.70 11.35
N SER A 175 -8.83 -5.39 12.18
CA SER A 175 -9.12 -6.79 12.52
C SER A 175 -10.50 -7.00 13.17
N ALA A 176 -11.06 -5.99 13.85
CA ALA A 176 -12.39 -6.05 14.44
C ALA A 176 -13.54 -5.94 13.43
N LEU A 177 -13.27 -5.58 12.16
CA LEU A 177 -14.29 -5.41 11.14
C LEU A 177 -14.42 -6.62 10.19
N VAL A 178 -13.54 -7.60 10.30
CA VAL A 178 -13.62 -8.83 9.49
C VAL A 178 -14.65 -9.81 10.07
N SER A 179 -15.25 -10.64 9.21
CA SER A 179 -16.19 -11.66 9.68
C SER A 179 -15.52 -12.64 10.62
N TYR A 180 -16.17 -12.94 11.75
CA TYR A 180 -15.63 -13.77 12.84
C TYR A 180 -15.32 -15.23 12.46
N THR A 181 -15.77 -15.67 11.30
CA THR A 181 -15.70 -17.09 10.88
C THR A 181 -14.32 -17.60 10.48
N HIS A 182 -13.30 -16.76 10.48
CA HIS A 182 -11.96 -17.12 9.99
C HIS A 182 -10.80 -16.91 10.96
N LEU A 183 -11.08 -16.60 12.23
CA LEU A 183 -10.06 -16.41 13.27
C LEU A 183 -9.92 -17.62 14.22
N THR A 184 -10.56 -18.73 13.91
CA THR A 184 -10.43 -20.00 14.66
C THR A 184 -9.63 -21.03 13.88
#